data_3d0004b1a617dc173512a994578bfc1b
#
_entry.id   3d0004b1a617dc173512a994578bfc1b
#
_cell.length_a   1.000
_cell.length_b   1.000
_cell.length_c   1.000
_cell.angle_alpha   90.00
_cell.angle_beta   90.00
_cell.angle_gamma   90.00
#
_symmetry.space_group_name_H-M   'P 1'
#
loop_
_entity.id
_entity.type
_entity.pdbx_description
1 polymer ?
#
loop_
_entity_poly.entity_id
_entity_poly.type
_entity_poly.pdbx_seq_one_letter_code
_entity_poly.pdbx_strand_id
1 'polypeptide(L)'
;MKRTDYISWDEYFMGIAMLSAQRSKDNSTQVGACIVNDQHKIVSVGYNGMPTGCDDDDMPWERSAESPLDTKYPFVCHAELNAILNSSFGSLSGCTLYVTLFPCNECAKAIIQCGISEVIFCENKYAGSDGVKASMKMFDMAGVKMTQYKPSGRKITIEV
;
A
#
# COMPACT_ATOMS: atom_id res chain seq x y z
N MET A 1 -4.65 31.28 -20.34
CA MET A 1 -4.20 29.92 -20.80
C MET A 1 -3.95 29.07 -19.56
N LYS A 2 -4.42 27.79 -19.51
CA LYS A 2 -4.14 26.91 -18.38
C LYS A 2 -2.67 26.50 -18.39
N ARG A 3 -2.08 26.22 -17.21
CA ARG A 3 -0.75 25.59 -17.13
C ARG A 3 -0.80 24.16 -17.69
N THR A 4 0.32 23.68 -18.23
CA THR A 4 0.43 22.36 -18.88
C THR A 4 1.40 21.42 -18.16
N ASP A 5 2.11 21.93 -17.16
CA ASP A 5 3.15 21.23 -16.41
C ASP A 5 2.65 20.59 -15.10
N TYR A 6 1.33 20.43 -14.96
CA TYR A 6 0.74 19.76 -13.79
C TYR A 6 0.97 18.25 -13.82
N ILE A 7 0.96 17.63 -12.64
CA ILE A 7 1.16 16.19 -12.50
C ILE A 7 -0.06 15.39 -12.97
N SER A 8 0.18 14.15 -13.44
CA SER A 8 -0.89 13.23 -13.79
C SER A 8 -1.61 12.68 -12.55
N TRP A 9 -2.76 12.04 -12.75
CA TRP A 9 -3.46 11.35 -11.66
C TRP A 9 -2.61 10.24 -11.03
N ASP A 10 -1.91 9.44 -11.85
CA ASP A 10 -1.04 8.39 -11.34
C ASP A 10 0.15 8.95 -10.54
N GLU A 11 0.78 10.02 -11.03
CA GLU A 11 1.83 10.73 -10.27
C GLU A 11 1.30 11.27 -8.95
N TYR A 12 0.09 11.84 -8.95
CA TYR A 12 -0.54 12.38 -7.75
C TYR A 12 -0.83 11.29 -6.72
N PHE A 13 -1.54 10.24 -7.10
CA PHE A 13 -1.95 9.20 -6.17
C PHE A 13 -0.78 8.33 -5.70
N MET A 14 0.17 8.01 -6.59
CA MET A 14 1.38 7.33 -6.17
C MET A 14 2.26 8.22 -5.29
N GLY A 15 2.31 9.51 -5.56
CA GLY A 15 2.97 10.50 -4.70
C GLY A 15 2.37 10.54 -3.29
N ILE A 16 1.05 10.46 -3.17
CA ILE A 16 0.36 10.36 -1.87
C ILE A 16 0.71 9.06 -1.15
N ALA A 17 0.76 7.93 -1.85
CA ALA A 17 1.21 6.66 -1.27
C ALA A 17 2.67 6.75 -0.78
N MET A 18 3.56 7.33 -1.57
CA MET A 18 4.96 7.55 -1.19
C MET A 18 5.10 8.48 0.02
N LEU A 19 4.32 9.55 0.07
CA LEU A 19 4.29 10.46 1.22
C LEU A 19 3.78 9.75 2.48
N SER A 20 2.73 8.94 2.35
CA SER A 20 2.19 8.14 3.45
C SER A 20 3.23 7.17 4.02
N ALA A 21 4.06 6.57 3.17
CA ALA A 21 5.16 5.70 3.59
C ALA A 21 6.16 6.39 4.53
N GLN A 22 6.31 7.72 4.44
CA GLN A 22 7.19 8.48 5.32
C GLN A 22 6.72 8.51 6.78
N ARG A 23 5.47 8.14 7.04
CA ARG A 23 4.95 7.96 8.41
C ARG A 23 5.33 6.63 9.03
N SER A 24 5.75 5.64 8.26
CA SER A 24 6.16 4.34 8.80
C SER A 24 7.40 4.44 9.67
N LYS A 25 7.36 3.83 10.84
CA LYS A 25 8.50 3.71 11.78
C LYS A 25 9.33 2.45 11.54
N ASP A 26 8.94 1.62 10.57
CA ASP A 26 9.71 0.43 10.19
C ASP A 26 11.08 0.84 9.65
N ASN A 27 12.13 0.37 10.29
CA ASN A 27 13.50 0.71 9.91
C ASN A 27 14.01 -0.05 8.66
N SER A 28 13.26 -1.06 8.22
CA SER A 28 13.65 -1.90 7.07
C SER A 28 12.90 -1.54 5.80
N THR A 29 11.58 -1.41 5.87
CA THR A 29 10.76 -1.16 4.68
C THR A 29 9.57 -0.27 5.05
N GLN A 30 9.51 0.90 4.46
CA GLN A 30 8.40 1.83 4.60
C GLN A 30 7.48 1.68 3.39
N VAL A 31 6.23 1.31 3.63
CA VAL A 31 5.21 1.11 2.59
C VAL A 31 4.07 2.09 2.81
N GLY A 32 3.58 2.65 1.72
CA GLY A 32 2.42 3.52 1.70
C GLY A 32 1.39 3.07 0.69
N ALA A 33 0.13 3.35 0.99
CA ALA A 33 -1.02 3.00 0.16
C ALA A 33 -2.00 4.17 0.07
N CYS A 34 -2.63 4.32 -1.09
CA CYS A 34 -3.67 5.31 -1.36
C CYS A 34 -4.80 4.64 -2.15
N ILE A 35 -6.01 4.68 -1.61
CA ILE A 35 -7.21 4.14 -2.26
C ILE A 35 -7.99 5.30 -2.87
N VAL A 36 -8.34 5.17 -4.14
CA VAL A 36 -9.10 6.18 -4.88
C VAL A 36 -10.31 5.55 -5.56
N ASN A 37 -11.38 6.32 -5.70
CA ASN A 37 -12.58 5.89 -6.40
C ASN A 37 -12.50 6.23 -7.91
N ASP A 38 -13.52 5.82 -8.67
CA ASP A 38 -13.63 6.06 -10.11
C ASP A 38 -13.79 7.53 -10.50
N GLN A 39 -14.07 8.41 -9.52
CA GLN A 39 -14.14 9.86 -9.71
C GLN A 39 -12.83 10.57 -9.34
N HIS A 40 -11.72 9.85 -9.22
CA HIS A 40 -10.41 10.36 -8.79
C HIS A 40 -10.42 11.06 -7.43
N LYS A 41 -11.26 10.58 -6.50
CA LYS A 41 -11.25 11.07 -5.12
C LYS A 41 -10.52 10.09 -4.24
N ILE A 42 -9.64 10.61 -3.39
CA ILE A 42 -8.95 9.81 -2.37
C ILE A 42 -9.98 9.40 -1.34
N VAL A 43 -10.11 8.09 -1.17
CA VAL A 43 -11.02 7.47 -0.20
C VAL A 43 -10.31 7.23 1.11
N SER A 44 -9.05 6.79 1.07
CA SER A 44 -8.25 6.46 2.24
C SER A 44 -6.77 6.41 1.90
N VAL A 45 -5.96 6.52 2.94
CA VAL A 45 -4.51 6.28 2.87
C VAL A 45 -4.09 5.38 4.04
N GLY A 46 -2.94 4.72 3.88
CA GLY A 46 -2.36 3.88 4.91
C GLY A 46 -0.85 3.78 4.78
N TYR A 47 -0.20 3.39 5.85
CA TYR A 47 1.21 3.04 5.91
C TYR A 47 1.41 1.90 6.88
N ASN A 48 2.49 1.14 6.77
CA ASN A 48 2.73 0.01 7.66
C ASN A 48 3.15 0.47 9.05
N GLY A 49 2.61 -0.18 10.08
CA GLY A 49 2.85 0.17 11.47
C GLY A 49 2.22 -0.81 12.46
N MET A 50 2.50 -0.62 13.72
CA MET A 50 1.92 -1.46 14.78
C MET A 50 0.43 -1.13 15.00
N PRO A 51 -0.35 -2.08 15.53
CA PRO A 51 -1.77 -1.84 15.83
C PRO A 51 -1.96 -0.70 16.81
N THR A 52 -3.09 -0.01 16.70
CA THR A 52 -3.46 1.06 17.63
C THR A 52 -3.49 0.55 19.06
N GLY A 53 -2.79 1.25 19.97
CA GLY A 53 -2.66 0.87 21.37
C GLY A 53 -1.49 -0.05 21.69
N CYS A 54 -0.77 -0.54 20.67
CA CYS A 54 0.51 -1.22 20.85
C CYS A 54 1.61 -0.17 20.75
N ASP A 55 2.37 0.03 21.83
CA ASP A 55 3.41 1.04 21.87
C ASP A 55 4.56 0.67 20.93
N ASP A 56 4.92 1.59 20.05
CA ASP A 56 5.98 1.38 19.07
C ASP A 56 7.35 1.14 19.71
N ASP A 57 7.58 1.67 20.90
CA ASP A 57 8.85 1.50 21.63
C ASP A 57 8.93 0.14 22.34
N ASP A 58 7.78 -0.48 22.62
CA ASP A 58 7.70 -1.80 23.27
C ASP A 58 7.56 -2.97 22.29
N MET A 59 7.23 -2.67 21.02
CA MET A 59 7.00 -3.70 20.01
C MET A 59 8.29 -4.04 19.23
N PRO A 60 8.49 -5.31 18.82
CA PRO A 60 9.65 -5.70 18.05
C PRO A 60 9.58 -5.21 16.61
N TRP A 61 10.67 -4.63 16.10
CA TRP A 61 10.79 -4.19 14.70
C TRP A 61 11.77 -5.02 13.88
N GLU A 62 12.39 -6.02 14.50
CA GLU A 62 13.41 -6.86 13.86
C GLU A 62 12.81 -7.77 12.77
N ARG A 63 13.62 -8.05 11.75
CA ARG A 63 13.26 -8.99 10.67
C ARG A 63 13.57 -10.45 11.02
N SER A 64 14.52 -10.67 11.94
CA SER A 64 14.94 -12.00 12.36
C SER A 64 15.32 -11.97 13.82
N ALA A 65 14.94 -13.02 14.55
CA ALA A 65 15.27 -13.25 15.95
C ALA A 65 15.19 -14.76 16.23
N GLU A 66 15.58 -15.18 17.44
CA GLU A 66 15.47 -16.60 17.85
C GLU A 66 14.01 -17.05 17.92
N SER A 67 13.14 -16.18 18.43
CA SER A 67 11.70 -16.42 18.45
C SER A 67 10.99 -15.58 17.38
N PRO A 68 10.01 -16.12 16.65
CA PRO A 68 9.16 -15.34 15.77
C PRO A 68 8.44 -14.20 16.48
N LEU A 69 8.17 -14.33 17.80
CA LEU A 69 7.52 -13.29 18.62
C LEU A 69 8.42 -12.09 18.91
N ASP A 70 9.71 -12.21 18.66
CA ASP A 70 10.67 -11.11 18.76
C ASP A 70 10.90 -10.41 17.41
N THR A 71 10.06 -10.71 16.43
CA THR A 71 10.06 -10.06 15.12
C THR A 71 8.77 -9.27 14.89
N LYS A 72 8.82 -8.32 13.97
CA LYS A 72 7.65 -7.49 13.61
C LYS A 72 6.52 -8.27 12.92
N TYR A 73 6.81 -9.41 12.29
CA TYR A 73 5.89 -10.07 11.37
C TYR A 73 4.56 -10.53 11.97
N PRO A 74 4.49 -11.03 13.22
CA PRO A 74 3.19 -11.35 13.82
C PRO A 74 2.31 -10.13 14.15
N PHE A 75 2.89 -8.93 14.21
CA PHE A 75 2.24 -7.75 14.80
C PHE A 75 2.00 -6.62 13.83
N VAL A 76 2.90 -6.41 12.86
CA VAL A 76 2.81 -5.24 11.97
C VAL A 76 1.60 -5.31 11.04
N CYS A 77 0.83 -4.24 11.00
CA CYS A 77 -0.22 -4.05 10.01
C CYS A 77 0.37 -3.45 8.74
N HIS A 78 0.12 -4.05 7.61
CA HIS A 78 0.60 -3.57 6.33
C HIS A 78 -0.17 -2.33 5.85
N ALA A 79 0.45 -1.55 4.97
CA ALA A 79 -0.11 -0.30 4.47
C ALA A 79 -1.49 -0.47 3.82
N GLU A 80 -1.66 -1.53 3.04
CA GLU A 80 -2.89 -1.85 2.34
C GLU A 80 -4.03 -2.16 3.30
N LEU A 81 -3.76 -2.98 4.31
CA LEU A 81 -4.73 -3.29 5.36
C LEU A 81 -5.12 -2.03 6.12
N ASN A 82 -4.16 -1.19 6.51
CA ASN A 82 -4.43 0.07 7.18
C ASN A 82 -5.26 1.02 6.31
N ALA A 83 -4.96 1.12 5.01
CA ALA A 83 -5.77 1.94 4.09
C ALA A 83 -7.21 1.44 3.99
N ILE A 84 -7.43 0.11 3.93
CA ILE A 84 -8.77 -0.49 3.91
C ILE A 84 -9.52 -0.18 5.22
N LEU A 85 -8.88 -0.42 6.36
CA LEU A 85 -9.50 -0.23 7.68
C LEU A 85 -9.70 1.24 8.04
N ASN A 86 -8.87 2.15 7.54
CA ASN A 86 -9.00 3.59 7.76
C ASN A 86 -10.11 4.24 6.91
N SER A 87 -10.66 3.51 5.95
CA SER A 87 -11.72 4.04 5.11
C SER A 87 -12.99 4.27 5.91
N SER A 88 -13.51 5.49 5.86
CA SER A 88 -14.83 5.86 6.42
C SER A 88 -15.95 5.78 5.39
N PHE A 89 -15.64 5.40 4.15
CA PHE A 89 -16.64 5.21 3.09
C PHE A 89 -17.30 3.83 3.21
N GLY A 90 -18.57 3.75 2.86
CA GLY A 90 -19.37 2.53 3.03
C GLY A 90 -18.94 1.36 2.14
N SER A 91 -18.27 1.62 1.00
CA SER A 91 -17.81 0.58 0.07
C SER A 91 -16.56 1.00 -0.65
N LEU A 92 -15.62 0.06 -0.81
CA LEU A 92 -14.41 0.21 -1.62
C LEU A 92 -14.56 -0.48 -2.98
N SER A 93 -15.75 -0.99 -3.30
CA SER A 93 -16.02 -1.66 -4.57
C SER A 93 -15.71 -0.76 -5.77
N GLY A 94 -14.94 -1.28 -6.72
CA GLY A 94 -14.53 -0.56 -7.92
C GLY A 94 -13.39 0.45 -7.73
N CYS A 95 -12.86 0.60 -6.49
CA CYS A 95 -11.74 1.49 -6.23
C CYS A 95 -10.42 0.94 -6.81
N THR A 96 -9.45 1.84 -6.94
CA THR A 96 -8.07 1.53 -7.29
C THR A 96 -7.17 1.75 -6.07
N LEU A 97 -6.28 0.78 -5.81
CA LEU A 97 -5.25 0.87 -4.79
C LEU A 97 -3.91 1.23 -5.44
N TYR A 98 -3.33 2.36 -5.03
CA TYR A 98 -1.94 2.70 -5.30
C TYR A 98 -1.09 2.29 -4.10
N VAL A 99 -0.04 1.53 -4.32
CA VAL A 99 0.81 1.01 -3.25
C VAL A 99 2.28 1.00 -3.68
N THR A 100 3.17 1.33 -2.76
CA THR A 100 4.60 1.43 -3.08
C THR A 100 5.28 0.07 -3.27
N LEU A 101 4.75 -0.99 -2.65
CA LEU A 101 5.24 -2.37 -2.75
C LEU A 101 4.09 -3.31 -3.10
N PHE A 102 4.32 -4.26 -4.01
CA PHE A 102 3.31 -5.24 -4.42
C PHE A 102 2.74 -6.00 -3.20
N PRO A 103 1.40 -6.15 -3.10
CA PRO A 103 0.75 -6.73 -1.94
C PRO A 103 1.13 -8.19 -1.66
N CYS A 104 1.33 -8.51 -0.38
CA CYS A 104 1.47 -9.90 0.05
C CYS A 104 0.13 -10.66 -0.04
N ASN A 105 0.18 -11.98 0.10
CA ASN A 105 -1.02 -12.81 0.00
C ASN A 105 -2.11 -12.50 1.05
N GLU A 106 -1.75 -12.06 2.24
CA GLU A 106 -2.74 -11.66 3.26
C GLU A 106 -3.46 -10.37 2.85
N CYS A 107 -2.71 -9.35 2.39
CA CYS A 107 -3.30 -8.11 1.89
C CYS A 107 -4.11 -8.34 0.61
N ALA A 108 -3.66 -9.22 -0.27
CA ALA A 108 -4.41 -9.56 -1.50
C ALA A 108 -5.80 -10.09 -1.19
N LYS A 109 -5.96 -10.92 -0.17
CA LYS A 109 -7.27 -11.41 0.29
C LYS A 109 -8.18 -10.25 0.73
N ALA A 110 -7.67 -9.33 1.54
CA ALA A 110 -8.42 -8.16 1.99
C ALA A 110 -8.81 -7.23 0.83
N ILE A 111 -7.89 -7.00 -0.12
CA ILE A 111 -8.11 -6.18 -1.32
C ILE A 111 -9.25 -6.76 -2.16
N ILE A 112 -9.24 -8.07 -2.38
CA ILE A 112 -10.30 -8.76 -3.15
C ILE A 112 -11.64 -8.68 -2.41
N GLN A 113 -11.64 -9.00 -1.11
CA GLN A 113 -12.88 -9.07 -0.33
C GLN A 113 -13.58 -7.73 -0.16
N CYS A 114 -12.84 -6.60 -0.16
CA CYS A 114 -13.45 -5.27 -0.11
C CYS A 114 -13.85 -4.72 -1.50
N GLY A 115 -13.58 -5.45 -2.58
CA GLY A 115 -14.05 -5.12 -3.92
C GLY A 115 -13.16 -4.16 -4.70
N ILE A 116 -11.92 -3.90 -4.29
CA ILE A 116 -10.96 -3.13 -5.07
C ILE A 116 -10.72 -3.83 -6.42
N SER A 117 -10.80 -3.07 -7.51
CA SER A 117 -10.76 -3.60 -8.87
C SER A 117 -9.40 -3.54 -9.55
N GLU A 118 -8.51 -2.68 -9.05
CA GLU A 118 -7.17 -2.51 -9.63
C GLU A 118 -6.14 -2.20 -8.54
N VAL A 119 -4.95 -2.79 -8.70
CA VAL A 119 -3.76 -2.50 -7.90
C VAL A 119 -2.69 -1.92 -8.81
N ILE A 120 -2.25 -0.71 -8.52
CA ILE A 120 -1.12 -0.03 -9.17
C ILE A 120 0.03 0.01 -8.17
N PHE A 121 1.15 -0.63 -8.49
CA PHE A 121 2.27 -0.81 -7.57
C PHE A 121 3.58 -0.28 -8.16
N CYS A 122 4.48 0.24 -7.31
CA CYS A 122 5.81 0.67 -7.73
C CYS A 122 6.78 -0.49 -7.88
N GLU A 123 7.00 -1.23 -6.80
CA GLU A 123 8.02 -2.26 -6.71
C GLU A 123 7.42 -3.63 -6.46
N ASN A 124 8.07 -4.65 -7.00
CA ASN A 124 7.72 -6.05 -6.77
C ASN A 124 8.99 -6.86 -6.46
N LYS A 125 9.74 -6.40 -5.45
CA LYS A 125 11.04 -7.00 -5.07
C LYS A 125 10.95 -8.43 -4.56
N TYR A 126 9.75 -8.89 -4.18
CA TYR A 126 9.51 -10.25 -3.70
C TYR A 126 8.76 -11.12 -4.72
N ALA A 127 8.82 -10.77 -6.01
CA ALA A 127 8.08 -11.45 -7.09
C ALA A 127 8.30 -12.97 -7.14
N GLY A 128 9.47 -13.45 -6.76
CA GLY A 128 9.80 -14.87 -6.71
C GLY A 128 9.29 -15.62 -5.48
N SER A 129 8.76 -14.92 -4.47
CA SER A 129 8.24 -15.56 -3.25
C SER A 129 6.90 -16.25 -3.49
N ASP A 130 6.62 -17.30 -2.73
CA ASP A 130 5.32 -18.00 -2.78
C ASP A 130 4.17 -17.08 -2.40
N GLY A 131 4.38 -16.16 -1.45
CA GLY A 131 3.37 -15.17 -1.06
C GLY A 131 2.95 -14.27 -2.22
N VAL A 132 3.89 -13.70 -2.96
CA VAL A 132 3.58 -12.86 -4.13
C VAL A 132 2.95 -13.66 -5.26
N LYS A 133 3.44 -14.87 -5.51
CA LYS A 133 2.83 -15.77 -6.51
C LYS A 133 1.38 -16.11 -6.15
N ALA A 134 1.10 -16.34 -4.87
CA ALA A 134 -0.27 -16.55 -4.39
C ALA A 134 -1.14 -15.30 -4.57
N SER A 135 -0.61 -14.11 -4.29
CA SER A 135 -1.31 -12.84 -4.55
C SER A 135 -1.69 -12.69 -6.02
N MET A 136 -0.72 -12.89 -6.91
CA MET A 136 -0.93 -12.78 -8.36
C MET A 136 -2.00 -13.77 -8.84
N LYS A 137 -1.93 -15.02 -8.38
CA LYS A 137 -2.93 -16.04 -8.71
C LYS A 137 -4.34 -15.63 -8.25
N MET A 138 -4.46 -15.14 -7.03
CA MET A 138 -5.76 -14.69 -6.51
C MET A 138 -6.29 -13.47 -7.26
N PHE A 139 -5.45 -12.50 -7.56
CA PHE A 139 -5.86 -11.31 -8.33
C PHE A 139 -6.31 -11.69 -9.74
N ASP A 140 -5.59 -12.57 -10.43
CA ASP A 140 -5.99 -13.06 -11.77
C ASP A 140 -7.35 -13.75 -11.72
N MET A 141 -7.55 -14.66 -10.77
CA MET A 141 -8.82 -15.39 -10.63
C MET A 141 -9.99 -14.48 -10.25
N ALA A 142 -9.76 -13.49 -9.42
CA ALA A 142 -10.78 -12.54 -8.96
C ALA A 142 -11.03 -11.40 -9.96
N GLY A 143 -10.24 -11.30 -11.02
CA GLY A 143 -10.36 -10.24 -12.02
C GLY A 143 -9.85 -8.87 -11.53
N VAL A 144 -8.96 -8.84 -10.53
CA VAL A 144 -8.29 -7.62 -10.08
C VAL A 144 -7.15 -7.31 -11.04
N LYS A 145 -7.20 -6.14 -11.67
CA LYS A 145 -6.15 -5.69 -12.57
C LYS A 145 -4.89 -5.33 -11.79
N MET A 146 -3.73 -5.77 -12.27
CA MET A 146 -2.42 -5.45 -11.70
C MET A 146 -1.63 -4.61 -12.71
N THR A 147 -1.19 -3.42 -12.31
CA THR A 147 -0.44 -2.50 -13.17
C THR A 147 0.80 -2.03 -12.44
N GLN A 148 1.96 -2.18 -13.06
CA GLN A 148 3.17 -1.60 -12.50
C GLN A 148 3.25 -0.12 -12.88
N TYR A 149 3.40 0.75 -11.87
CA TYR A 149 3.63 2.17 -12.04
C TYR A 149 4.98 2.40 -12.71
N LYS A 150 5.00 3.24 -13.74
CA LYS A 150 6.23 3.65 -14.44
C LYS A 150 6.54 5.10 -14.06
N PRO A 151 7.61 5.36 -13.28
CA PRO A 151 8.00 6.71 -12.93
C PRO A 151 8.28 7.55 -14.18
N SER A 152 7.79 8.79 -14.20
CA SER A 152 8.05 9.75 -15.28
C SER A 152 9.42 10.42 -15.18
N GLY A 153 10.12 10.23 -14.07
CA GLY A 153 11.35 10.94 -13.74
C GLY A 153 11.14 12.33 -13.12
N ARG A 154 9.89 12.76 -12.99
CA ARG A 154 9.54 14.03 -12.34
C ARG A 154 9.85 13.95 -10.84
N LYS A 155 10.51 15.00 -10.33
CA LYS A 155 10.74 15.19 -8.89
C LYS A 155 9.75 16.22 -8.36
N ILE A 156 9.15 15.91 -7.22
CA ILE A 156 8.29 16.81 -6.47
C ILE A 156 8.91 17.00 -5.10
N THR A 157 9.25 18.24 -4.76
CA THR A 157 9.81 18.59 -3.45
C THR A 157 8.76 19.35 -2.66
N ILE A 158 8.54 18.95 -1.41
CA ILE A 158 7.62 19.59 -0.47
C ILE A 158 8.42 19.98 0.76
N GLU A 159 8.41 21.26 1.09
CA GLU A 159 8.93 21.80 2.36
C GLU A 159 7.76 21.96 3.32
N VAL A 160 7.89 21.42 4.55
CA VAL A 160 6.86 21.44 5.58
C VAL A 160 7.34 22.12 6.85
#